data_90f0931012d2327abf588e01ebeb3343
#
_entry.id   90f0931012d2327abf588e01ebeb3343
#
_cell.length_a   1.000
_cell.length_b   1.000
_cell.length_c   1.000
_cell.angle_alpha   90.00
_cell.angle_beta   90.00
_cell.angle_gamma   90.00
#
_symmetry.space_group_name_H-M   'P 1'
#
loop_
_entity.id
_entity.type
_entity.pdbx_description
1 polymer ?
#
loop_
_entity_poly.entity_id
_entity_poly.type
_entity_poly.pdbx_seq_one_letter_code
_entity_poly.pdbx_strand_id
1 'polypeptide(L)'
;MSCPGKSSTEPHVVKEEVTATGQWVKLEKTTYVDPSGNTRIWETVKRTTRPTDTTVDGVGIIAILKRTLHKDCVVLVKQFRPPMGCFTLEFPAGLIDDNENAETAALRELKEETGYKGEVVGVTPVTCLDPGLSNCSTQIVMVNINGDDIENINPTQQLEFVDVILLPLDEFQRKIDELLRKEKLVVDSKVYIYAMGMSQAFFKPNELPVLKQ
;
A
#
# COMPACT_ATOMS: atom_id res chain seq x y z
N MET A 1 -41.29 -18.19 21.80
CA MET A 1 -40.08 -18.98 22.10
C MET A 1 -38.88 -18.07 21.85
N SER A 2 -38.28 -17.55 22.90
CA SER A 2 -37.07 -16.71 22.82
C SER A 2 -35.88 -17.61 22.56
N CYS A 3 -35.16 -17.37 21.47
CA CYS A 3 -33.86 -18.00 21.24
C CYS A 3 -32.93 -17.68 22.42
N PRO A 4 -32.24 -18.66 22.99
CA PRO A 4 -31.25 -18.38 24.02
C PRO A 4 -30.15 -17.53 23.40
N GLY A 5 -29.94 -16.35 23.98
CA GLY A 5 -28.85 -15.45 23.55
C GLY A 5 -27.52 -16.19 23.66
N LYS A 6 -26.87 -16.40 22.51
CA LYS A 6 -25.46 -16.82 22.49
C LYS A 6 -24.67 -15.70 23.17
N SER A 7 -24.11 -15.97 24.33
CA SER A 7 -23.08 -15.15 24.95
C SER A 7 -21.93 -15.12 23.93
N SER A 8 -21.76 -14.01 23.19
CA SER A 8 -20.61 -13.83 22.31
C SER A 8 -19.39 -13.57 23.18
N THR A 9 -18.46 -14.49 23.17
CA THR A 9 -17.15 -14.27 23.79
C THR A 9 -16.37 -13.31 22.87
N GLU A 10 -15.74 -12.28 23.43
CA GLU A 10 -14.88 -11.39 22.63
C GLU A 10 -13.72 -12.20 22.06
N PRO A 11 -13.55 -12.22 20.72
CA PRO A 11 -12.47 -12.98 20.11
C PRO A 11 -11.12 -12.38 20.49
N HIS A 12 -10.16 -13.24 20.81
CA HIS A 12 -8.82 -12.80 21.21
C HIS A 12 -7.75 -13.84 20.91
N VAL A 13 -6.53 -13.37 20.71
CA VAL A 13 -5.34 -14.22 20.58
C VAL A 13 -4.93 -14.71 21.96
N VAL A 14 -4.74 -16.03 22.07
CA VAL A 14 -4.33 -16.70 23.32
C VAL A 14 -2.81 -16.89 23.34
N LYS A 15 -2.23 -17.31 22.20
CA LYS A 15 -0.81 -17.69 22.12
C LYS A 15 -0.31 -17.57 20.69
N GLU A 16 0.95 -17.14 20.55
CA GLU A 16 1.69 -17.14 19.28
C GLU A 16 2.96 -17.96 19.45
N GLU A 17 3.20 -18.91 18.57
CA GLU A 17 4.34 -19.81 18.59
C GLU A 17 5.07 -19.76 17.24
N VAL A 18 6.33 -19.34 17.25
CA VAL A 18 7.15 -19.31 16.04
C VAL A 18 7.42 -20.74 15.57
N THR A 19 7.05 -21.04 14.33
CA THR A 19 7.29 -22.35 13.69
C THR A 19 8.47 -22.34 12.72
N ALA A 20 8.74 -21.17 12.10
CA ALA A 20 9.91 -20.99 11.23
C ALA A 20 10.31 -19.50 11.23
N THR A 21 11.60 -19.23 11.09
CA THR A 21 12.15 -17.88 11.00
C THR A 21 13.11 -17.79 9.83
N GLY A 22 12.84 -16.85 8.92
CA GLY A 22 13.77 -16.39 7.89
C GLY A 22 14.46 -15.09 8.30
N GLN A 23 15.19 -14.50 7.38
CA GLN A 23 15.86 -13.22 7.60
C GLN A 23 14.83 -12.06 7.71
N TRP A 24 13.81 -12.06 6.86
CA TRP A 24 12.86 -10.95 6.69
C TRP A 24 11.46 -11.24 7.20
N VAL A 25 11.12 -12.52 7.35
CA VAL A 25 9.81 -12.97 7.78
C VAL A 25 9.91 -14.15 8.73
N LYS A 26 8.90 -14.31 9.58
CA LYS A 26 8.68 -15.49 10.40
C LYS A 26 7.28 -16.03 10.19
N LEU A 27 7.12 -17.36 10.33
CA LEU A 27 5.84 -18.04 10.35
C LEU A 27 5.48 -18.38 11.79
N GLU A 28 4.28 -18.05 12.20
CA GLU A 28 3.76 -18.33 13.54
C GLU A 28 2.47 -19.14 13.48
N LYS A 29 2.32 -20.02 14.46
CA LYS A 29 1.06 -20.67 14.80
C LYS A 29 0.33 -19.82 15.84
N THR A 30 -0.75 -19.18 15.42
CA THR A 30 -1.57 -18.33 16.29
C THR A 30 -2.75 -19.12 16.82
N THR A 31 -2.83 -19.32 18.14
CA THR A 31 -4.00 -19.89 18.82
C THR A 31 -4.91 -18.76 19.27
N TYR A 32 -6.19 -18.81 18.92
CA TYR A 32 -7.16 -17.77 19.28
C TYR A 32 -8.51 -18.37 19.67
N VAL A 33 -9.32 -17.58 20.36
CA VAL A 33 -10.72 -17.90 20.69
C VAL A 33 -11.62 -17.18 19.69
N ASP A 34 -12.51 -17.93 19.03
CA ASP A 34 -13.49 -17.39 18.09
C ASP A 34 -14.71 -16.76 18.83
N PRO A 35 -15.61 -16.00 18.13
CA PRO A 35 -16.79 -15.39 18.75
C PRO A 35 -17.77 -16.38 19.40
N SER A 36 -17.63 -17.68 19.09
CA SER A 36 -18.43 -18.76 19.70
C SER A 36 -17.76 -19.39 20.91
N GLY A 37 -16.59 -18.89 21.34
CA GLY A 37 -15.81 -19.39 22.46
C GLY A 37 -14.97 -20.63 22.15
N ASN A 38 -14.83 -21.01 20.87
CA ASN A 38 -14.02 -22.18 20.49
C ASN A 38 -12.57 -21.76 20.26
N THR A 39 -11.65 -22.60 20.70
CA THR A 39 -10.23 -22.45 20.40
C THR A 39 -9.93 -22.87 18.95
N ARG A 40 -9.25 -21.99 18.20
CA ARG A 40 -8.86 -22.18 16.80
C ARG A 40 -7.37 -21.95 16.62
N ILE A 41 -6.85 -22.41 15.48
CA ILE A 41 -5.46 -22.23 15.07
C ILE A 41 -5.46 -21.49 13.74
N TRP A 42 -4.52 -20.55 13.59
CA TRP A 42 -4.25 -19.82 12.37
C TRP A 42 -2.74 -19.83 12.06
N GLU A 43 -2.35 -19.87 10.80
CA GLU A 43 -0.97 -19.67 10.41
C GLU A 43 -0.80 -18.20 10.01
N THR A 44 0.17 -17.53 10.63
CA THR A 44 0.40 -16.09 10.48
C THR A 44 1.82 -15.82 10.03
N VAL A 45 1.97 -15.03 8.97
CA VAL A 45 3.26 -14.49 8.54
C VAL A 45 3.46 -13.12 9.18
N LYS A 46 4.65 -12.87 9.76
CA LYS A 46 5.03 -11.58 10.32
C LYS A 46 6.39 -11.14 9.80
N ARG A 47 6.58 -9.83 9.66
CA ARG A 47 7.90 -9.26 9.37
C ARG A 47 8.80 -9.36 10.60
N THR A 48 10.10 -9.61 10.39
CA THR A 48 11.13 -9.52 11.43
C THR A 48 11.68 -8.10 11.56
N THR A 49 11.37 -7.24 10.61
CA THR A 49 11.88 -5.87 10.46
C THR A 49 10.99 -4.78 11.05
N ARG A 50 9.83 -5.14 11.66
CA ARG A 50 8.98 -4.14 12.29
C ARG A 50 9.67 -3.53 13.49
N PRO A 51 9.82 -2.19 13.57
CA PRO A 51 10.33 -1.52 14.77
C PRO A 51 9.48 -1.85 16.00
N THR A 52 10.12 -1.91 17.17
CA THR A 52 9.45 -2.35 18.42
C THR A 52 8.46 -1.33 18.99
N ASP A 53 8.60 -0.08 18.61
CA ASP A 53 7.81 1.07 19.07
C ASP A 53 6.67 1.47 18.15
N THR A 54 6.49 0.75 17.02
CA THR A 54 5.44 1.03 16.04
C THR A 54 4.56 -0.17 15.73
N THR A 55 3.32 0.10 15.35
CA THR A 55 2.36 -0.90 14.84
C THR A 55 2.30 -0.93 13.30
N VAL A 56 3.14 -0.13 12.62
CA VAL A 56 3.16 0.05 11.17
C VAL A 56 4.47 -0.48 10.61
N ASP A 57 4.40 -1.28 9.54
CA ASP A 57 5.61 -1.81 8.88
C ASP A 57 6.19 -0.85 7.85
N GLY A 58 5.34 -0.09 7.17
CA GLY A 58 5.80 0.73 6.06
C GLY A 58 4.79 1.75 5.57
N VAL A 59 5.14 2.43 4.51
CA VAL A 59 4.32 3.45 3.85
C VAL A 59 4.09 3.11 2.39
N GLY A 60 2.93 3.50 1.86
CA GLY A 60 2.68 3.61 0.42
C GLY A 60 2.44 5.07 0.08
N ILE A 61 2.86 5.53 -1.09
CA ILE A 61 2.91 6.96 -1.41
C ILE A 61 2.05 7.26 -2.63
N ILE A 62 0.96 7.99 -2.44
CA ILE A 62 0.19 8.56 -3.55
C ILE A 62 0.79 9.93 -3.86
N ALA A 63 1.70 9.98 -4.81
CA ALA A 63 2.39 11.20 -5.22
C ALA A 63 1.81 11.76 -6.52
N ILE A 64 1.43 13.03 -6.48
CA ILE A 64 0.89 13.76 -7.63
C ILE A 64 1.91 14.79 -8.11
N LEU A 65 2.45 14.55 -9.30
CA LEU A 65 3.36 15.47 -9.98
C LEU A 65 2.55 16.52 -10.72
N LYS A 66 2.70 17.78 -10.28
CA LYS A 66 2.03 18.96 -10.86
C LYS A 66 3.04 19.80 -11.62
N ARG A 67 2.67 20.20 -12.85
CA ARG A 67 3.50 21.06 -13.72
C ARG A 67 2.60 22.04 -14.46
N THR A 68 3.01 23.29 -14.54
CA THR A 68 2.19 24.39 -15.10
C THR A 68 1.72 24.12 -16.54
N LEU A 69 2.57 23.51 -17.38
CA LEU A 69 2.30 23.29 -18.81
C LEU A 69 1.97 21.84 -19.17
N HIS A 70 1.76 20.98 -18.17
CA HIS A 70 1.50 19.56 -18.38
C HIS A 70 0.33 19.10 -17.54
N LYS A 71 -0.25 17.94 -17.90
CA LYS A 71 -1.25 17.28 -17.07
C LYS A 71 -0.64 16.83 -15.74
N ASP A 72 -1.42 16.91 -14.68
CA ASP A 72 -1.07 16.30 -13.40
C ASP A 72 -0.92 14.79 -13.58
N CYS A 73 0.15 14.23 -13.04
CA CYS A 73 0.43 12.80 -13.17
C CYS A 73 0.54 12.12 -11.81
N VAL A 74 0.03 10.91 -11.74
CA VAL A 74 0.32 9.99 -10.63
C VAL A 74 1.69 9.38 -10.88
N VAL A 75 2.55 9.40 -9.86
CA VAL A 75 3.87 8.77 -9.90
C VAL A 75 3.73 7.34 -9.43
N LEU A 76 4.12 6.40 -10.28
CA LEU A 76 4.16 4.97 -10.00
C LEU A 76 5.56 4.43 -10.20
N VAL A 77 5.79 3.24 -9.69
CA VAL A 77 7.00 2.46 -9.89
C VAL A 77 6.68 1.10 -10.50
N LYS A 78 7.55 0.65 -11.41
CA LYS A 78 7.51 -0.69 -11.97
C LYS A 78 8.78 -1.42 -11.53
N GLN A 79 8.62 -2.55 -10.87
CA GLN A 79 9.74 -3.33 -10.37
C GLN A 79 9.44 -4.83 -10.45
N PHE A 80 10.49 -5.66 -10.48
CA PHE A 80 10.33 -7.11 -10.41
C PHE A 80 10.10 -7.55 -8.96
N ARG A 81 9.02 -8.27 -8.72
CA ARG A 81 8.71 -8.83 -7.40
C ARG A 81 8.93 -10.34 -7.41
N PRO A 82 10.01 -10.85 -6.79
CA PRO A 82 10.30 -12.29 -6.74
C PRO A 82 9.12 -13.17 -6.29
N PRO A 83 8.32 -12.81 -5.25
CA PRO A 83 7.19 -13.62 -4.85
C PRO A 83 6.11 -13.76 -5.93
N MET A 84 5.98 -12.74 -6.82
CA MET A 84 5.03 -12.75 -7.93
C MET A 84 5.63 -13.37 -9.19
N GLY A 85 6.95 -13.49 -9.28
CA GLY A 85 7.66 -13.99 -10.46
C GLY A 85 7.49 -13.10 -11.71
N CYS A 86 7.10 -11.84 -11.53
CA CYS A 86 6.85 -10.90 -12.64
C CYS A 86 7.08 -9.45 -12.20
N PHE A 87 7.01 -8.53 -13.16
CA PHE A 87 6.97 -7.10 -12.88
C PHE A 87 5.61 -6.70 -12.31
N THR A 88 5.64 -5.76 -11.37
CA THR A 88 4.46 -5.17 -10.75
C THR A 88 4.45 -3.67 -10.97
N LEU A 89 3.25 -3.09 -11.08
CA LEU A 89 3.01 -1.66 -11.11
C LEU A 89 2.45 -1.24 -9.76
N GLU A 90 3.17 -0.41 -9.03
CA GLU A 90 2.90 -0.09 -7.63
C GLU A 90 2.96 1.42 -7.38
N PHE A 91 2.37 1.89 -6.29
CA PHE A 91 2.77 3.17 -5.69
C PHE A 91 4.17 3.04 -5.12
N PRO A 92 5.00 4.10 -5.14
CA PRO A 92 6.24 4.13 -4.38
C PRO A 92 5.97 3.74 -2.92
N ALA A 93 6.82 2.90 -2.34
CA ALA A 93 6.56 2.32 -1.03
C ALA A 93 7.84 1.77 -0.38
N GLY A 94 7.95 1.90 0.93
CA GLY A 94 9.05 1.29 1.66
C GLY A 94 8.74 1.07 3.13
N LEU A 95 9.72 0.53 3.84
CA LEU A 95 9.62 0.28 5.27
C LEU A 95 9.87 1.57 6.06
N ILE A 96 9.29 1.63 7.25
CA ILE A 96 9.60 2.67 8.21
C ILE A 96 10.83 2.21 9.00
N ASP A 97 11.86 3.04 9.03
CA ASP A 97 13.08 2.78 9.80
C ASP A 97 12.89 3.12 11.29
N ASP A 98 13.83 2.67 12.14
CA ASP A 98 13.82 2.98 13.57
C ASP A 98 13.85 4.51 13.79
N ASN A 99 12.97 4.99 14.67
CA ASN A 99 12.77 6.40 14.99
C ASN A 99 12.27 7.29 13.83
N GLU A 100 11.71 6.70 12.78
CA GLU A 100 11.11 7.40 11.67
C GLU A 100 9.58 7.40 11.78
N ASN A 101 8.93 8.48 11.38
CA ASN A 101 7.47 8.51 11.23
C ASN A 101 7.07 8.28 9.76
N ALA A 102 5.78 8.06 9.51
CA ALA A 102 5.27 7.77 8.17
C ALA A 102 5.55 8.88 7.16
N GLU A 103 5.50 10.14 7.57
CA GLU A 103 5.73 11.28 6.67
C GLU A 103 7.20 11.33 6.21
N THR A 104 8.13 11.16 7.16
CA THR A 104 9.57 11.14 6.88
C THR A 104 9.93 9.95 6.00
N ALA A 105 9.44 8.75 6.36
CA ALA A 105 9.64 7.53 5.56
C ALA A 105 9.14 7.72 4.12
N ALA A 106 7.96 8.29 3.94
CA ALA A 106 7.39 8.51 2.63
C ALA A 106 8.21 9.47 1.76
N LEU A 107 8.71 10.57 2.34
CA LEU A 107 9.56 11.51 1.59
C LEU A 107 10.92 10.92 1.24
N ARG A 108 11.51 10.11 2.14
CA ARG A 108 12.76 9.38 1.90
C ARG A 108 12.58 8.37 0.75
N GLU A 109 11.59 7.48 0.87
CA GLU A 109 11.31 6.43 -0.13
C GLU A 109 10.94 7.04 -1.49
N LEU A 110 10.12 8.10 -1.53
CA LEU A 110 9.81 8.81 -2.76
C LEU A 110 11.09 9.30 -3.45
N LYS A 111 12.01 9.88 -2.68
CA LYS A 111 13.28 10.36 -3.21
C LYS A 111 14.18 9.24 -3.70
N GLU A 112 14.29 8.15 -2.95
CA GLU A 112 15.13 7.00 -3.29
C GLU A 112 14.64 6.28 -4.53
N GLU A 113 13.33 5.98 -4.61
CA GLU A 113 12.75 5.23 -5.72
C GLU A 113 12.51 6.05 -6.99
N THR A 114 12.22 7.34 -6.86
CA THR A 114 11.78 8.16 -8.00
C THR A 114 12.65 9.38 -8.30
N GLY A 115 13.48 9.78 -7.35
CA GLY A 115 14.26 10.99 -7.45
C GLY A 115 13.49 12.28 -7.15
N TYR A 116 12.16 12.22 -7.04
CA TYR A 116 11.34 13.40 -6.76
C TYR A 116 11.39 13.83 -5.30
N LYS A 117 11.23 15.14 -5.09
CA LYS A 117 10.95 15.76 -3.79
C LYS A 117 9.55 16.35 -3.78
N GLY A 118 8.82 16.16 -2.69
CA GLY A 118 7.47 16.64 -2.56
C GLY A 118 7.13 17.10 -1.15
N GLU A 119 5.89 17.52 -0.96
CA GLU A 119 5.33 17.96 0.31
C GLU A 119 4.18 17.04 0.71
N VAL A 120 4.17 16.57 1.96
CA VAL A 120 3.09 15.76 2.50
C VAL A 120 1.83 16.61 2.65
N VAL A 121 0.71 16.11 2.13
CA VAL A 121 -0.59 16.77 2.23
C VAL A 121 -1.59 15.97 3.07
N GLY A 122 -1.28 14.73 3.41
CA GLY A 122 -2.11 13.91 4.28
C GLY A 122 -1.56 12.53 4.51
N VAL A 123 -1.97 11.92 5.63
CA VAL A 123 -1.61 10.57 6.05
C VAL A 123 -2.86 9.83 6.50
N THR A 124 -3.05 8.60 6.06
CA THR A 124 -4.18 7.78 6.50
C THR A 124 -3.96 7.21 7.90
N PRO A 125 -5.01 6.76 8.57
CA PRO A 125 -4.84 5.79 9.66
C PRO A 125 -4.06 4.56 9.21
N VAL A 126 -3.59 3.76 10.16
CA VAL A 126 -2.96 2.46 9.86
C VAL A 126 -3.96 1.56 9.15
N THR A 127 -3.53 0.94 8.06
CA THR A 127 -4.31 0.00 7.27
C THR A 127 -3.60 -1.35 7.19
N CYS A 128 -4.35 -2.43 7.09
CA CYS A 128 -3.81 -3.78 6.88
C CYS A 128 -3.58 -4.03 5.37
N LEU A 129 -2.57 -4.85 5.05
CA LEU A 129 -2.28 -5.26 3.68
C LEU A 129 -3.00 -6.57 3.31
N ASP A 130 -2.74 -7.62 4.05
CA ASP A 130 -3.38 -8.93 3.87
C ASP A 130 -3.70 -9.56 5.24
N PRO A 131 -4.83 -9.17 5.87
CA PRO A 131 -5.17 -9.59 7.23
C PRO A 131 -5.50 -11.08 7.35
N GLY A 132 -5.74 -11.77 6.23
CA GLY A 132 -5.95 -13.22 6.21
C GLY A 132 -4.66 -14.03 6.28
N LEU A 133 -3.52 -13.44 5.95
CA LEU A 133 -2.22 -14.11 5.93
C LEU A 133 -1.25 -13.52 6.96
N SER A 134 -1.26 -12.21 7.11
CA SER A 134 -0.22 -11.50 7.86
C SER A 134 -0.78 -10.39 8.74
N ASN A 135 0.05 -9.92 9.67
CA ASN A 135 -0.22 -8.69 10.40
C ASN A 135 0.43 -7.46 9.75
N CYS A 136 0.90 -7.58 8.49
CA CYS A 136 1.54 -6.48 7.80
C CYS A 136 0.59 -5.29 7.62
N SER A 137 1.08 -4.12 7.95
CA SER A 137 0.34 -2.88 7.96
C SER A 137 1.08 -1.75 7.26
N THR A 138 0.33 -0.77 6.77
CA THR A 138 0.88 0.38 6.07
C THR A 138 0.05 1.63 6.37
N GLN A 139 0.67 2.80 6.25
CA GLN A 139 -0.03 4.07 6.11
C GLN A 139 0.16 4.58 4.68
N ILE A 140 -0.89 5.15 4.11
CA ILE A 140 -0.81 5.80 2.80
C ILE A 140 -0.56 7.29 3.03
N VAL A 141 0.54 7.78 2.45
CA VAL A 141 0.94 9.18 2.53
C VAL A 141 0.67 9.85 1.19
N MET A 142 -0.10 10.90 1.21
CA MET A 142 -0.39 11.71 0.02
C MET A 142 0.66 12.81 -0.09
N VAL A 143 1.27 12.95 -1.28
CA VAL A 143 2.36 13.89 -1.53
C VAL A 143 2.08 14.69 -2.80
N ASN A 144 2.21 16.02 -2.73
CA ASN A 144 2.27 16.88 -3.89
C ASN A 144 3.72 17.14 -4.30
N ILE A 145 4.01 17.00 -5.58
CA ILE A 145 5.33 17.29 -6.17
C ILE A 145 5.18 18.51 -7.07
N ASN A 146 5.93 19.57 -6.79
CA ASN A 146 6.06 20.70 -7.69
C ASN A 146 7.06 20.32 -8.79
N GLY A 147 6.59 19.93 -9.95
CA GLY A 147 7.43 19.50 -11.07
C GLY A 147 8.11 20.65 -11.83
N ASP A 148 7.77 21.90 -11.52
CA ASP A 148 8.46 23.08 -12.05
C ASP A 148 9.63 23.51 -11.16
N ASP A 149 9.80 22.90 -9.99
CA ASP A 149 10.95 23.10 -9.12
C ASP A 149 12.22 22.54 -9.78
N ILE A 150 13.32 23.29 -9.66
CA ILE A 150 14.63 22.90 -10.26
C ILE A 150 15.09 21.50 -9.81
N GLU A 151 14.77 21.10 -8.58
CA GLU A 151 15.13 19.79 -8.02
C GLU A 151 14.30 18.64 -8.63
N ASN A 152 13.18 18.94 -9.26
CA ASN A 152 12.24 17.97 -9.85
C ASN A 152 12.26 17.97 -11.39
N ILE A 153 13.01 18.86 -12.04
CA ILE A 153 13.12 18.91 -13.52
C ILE A 153 13.86 17.68 -14.06
N ASN A 154 14.93 17.28 -13.39
CA ASN A 154 15.72 16.09 -13.73
C ASN A 154 15.93 15.23 -12.48
N PRO A 155 14.87 14.54 -12.01
CA PRO A 155 14.97 13.75 -10.79
C PRO A 155 15.94 12.59 -11.00
N THR A 156 16.78 12.34 -9.99
CA THR A 156 17.74 11.23 -10.01
C THR A 156 17.37 10.27 -8.86
N GLN A 157 16.93 9.08 -9.25
CA GLN A 157 16.64 7.99 -8.31
C GLN A 157 17.93 7.33 -7.81
N GLN A 158 17.86 6.70 -6.66
CA GLN A 158 18.99 5.97 -6.06
C GLN A 158 18.93 4.46 -6.33
N LEU A 159 17.74 3.93 -6.67
CA LEU A 159 17.53 2.52 -6.95
C LEU A 159 17.61 2.21 -8.44
N GLU A 160 18.54 1.33 -8.83
CA GLU A 160 18.83 1.02 -10.25
C GLU A 160 17.78 0.10 -10.93
N PHE A 161 16.96 -0.63 -10.15
CA PHE A 161 16.06 -1.67 -10.68
C PHE A 161 14.57 -1.32 -10.57
N VAL A 162 14.28 -0.04 -10.46
CA VAL A 162 12.92 0.51 -10.36
C VAL A 162 12.70 1.49 -11.50
N ASP A 163 11.72 1.23 -12.36
CA ASP A 163 11.33 2.16 -13.43
C ASP A 163 10.23 3.11 -12.91
N VAL A 164 10.42 4.41 -13.09
CA VAL A 164 9.41 5.43 -12.76
C VAL A 164 8.42 5.58 -13.90
N ILE A 165 7.13 5.41 -13.59
CA ILE A 165 6.02 5.49 -14.54
C ILE A 165 5.12 6.67 -14.17
N LEU A 166 4.95 7.63 -15.08
CA LEU A 166 4.07 8.78 -14.90
C LEU A 166 2.80 8.58 -15.71
N LEU A 167 1.65 8.54 -15.05
CA LEU A 167 0.37 8.40 -15.71
C LEU A 167 -0.52 9.62 -15.45
N PRO A 168 -1.12 10.22 -16.51
CA PRO A 168 -2.03 11.36 -16.35
C PRO A 168 -3.20 11.03 -15.43
N LEU A 169 -3.47 11.90 -14.46
CA LEU A 169 -4.48 11.70 -13.44
C LEU A 169 -5.89 11.58 -14.04
N ASP A 170 -6.19 12.37 -15.06
CA ASP A 170 -7.49 12.39 -15.76
C ASP A 170 -7.74 11.14 -16.64
N GLU A 171 -6.70 10.38 -16.95
CA GLU A 171 -6.77 9.17 -17.76
C GLU A 171 -6.22 7.93 -17.01
N PHE A 172 -6.09 8.02 -15.70
CA PHE A 172 -5.29 7.12 -14.90
C PHE A 172 -5.67 5.64 -15.09
N GLN A 173 -6.94 5.28 -14.86
CA GLN A 173 -7.40 3.89 -15.05
C GLN A 173 -7.19 3.41 -16.49
N ARG A 174 -7.54 4.23 -17.48
CA ARG A 174 -7.39 3.86 -18.91
C ARG A 174 -5.92 3.57 -19.26
N LYS A 175 -5.00 4.38 -18.74
CA LYS A 175 -3.56 4.18 -18.98
C LYS A 175 -3.01 2.93 -18.32
N ILE A 176 -3.47 2.60 -17.11
CA ILE A 176 -3.14 1.32 -16.46
C ILE A 176 -3.62 0.15 -17.35
N ASP A 177 -4.87 0.18 -17.81
CA ASP A 177 -5.43 -0.88 -18.65
C ASP A 177 -4.67 -1.03 -19.98
N GLU A 178 -4.18 0.06 -20.55
CA GLU A 178 -3.33 0.04 -21.75
C GLU A 178 -1.97 -0.62 -21.48
N LEU A 179 -1.33 -0.33 -20.33
CA LEU A 179 -0.07 -0.96 -19.92
C LEU A 179 -0.25 -2.47 -19.70
N LEU A 180 -1.29 -2.87 -18.99
CA LEU A 180 -1.60 -4.29 -18.72
C LEU A 180 -1.82 -5.12 -20.00
N ARG A 181 -2.31 -4.50 -21.08
CA ARG A 181 -2.47 -5.18 -22.37
C ARG A 181 -1.17 -5.29 -23.17
N LYS A 182 -0.26 -4.33 -22.98
CA LYS A 182 1.00 -4.23 -23.74
C LYS A 182 2.13 -4.99 -23.11
N GLU A 183 2.15 -5.06 -21.79
CA GLU A 183 3.26 -5.60 -21.02
C GLU A 183 2.77 -6.73 -20.10
N LYS A 184 3.64 -7.74 -19.91
CA LYS A 184 3.39 -8.79 -18.92
C LYS A 184 3.72 -8.28 -17.52
N LEU A 185 2.76 -7.60 -16.89
CA LEU A 185 2.90 -7.11 -15.52
C LEU A 185 1.61 -7.28 -14.74
N VAL A 186 1.69 -7.21 -13.41
CA VAL A 186 0.57 -7.22 -12.48
C VAL A 186 0.49 -5.87 -11.78
N VAL A 187 -0.71 -5.33 -11.64
CA VAL A 187 -0.93 -4.09 -10.91
C VAL A 187 -1.27 -4.38 -9.45
N ASP A 188 -0.68 -3.60 -8.54
CA ASP A 188 -1.05 -3.64 -7.11
C ASP A 188 -2.51 -3.21 -6.92
N SER A 189 -3.22 -3.90 -6.03
CA SER A 189 -4.64 -3.64 -5.77
C SER A 189 -4.91 -2.21 -5.30
N LYS A 190 -4.00 -1.60 -4.53
CA LYS A 190 -4.13 -0.21 -4.05
C LYS A 190 -4.13 0.78 -5.23
N VAL A 191 -3.25 0.54 -6.21
CA VAL A 191 -3.16 1.36 -7.43
C VAL A 191 -4.44 1.24 -8.24
N TYR A 192 -4.93 0.01 -8.46
CA TYR A 192 -6.11 -0.21 -9.29
C TYR A 192 -7.40 0.30 -8.63
N ILE A 193 -7.56 0.08 -7.31
CA ILE A 193 -8.71 0.60 -6.54
C ILE A 193 -8.71 2.14 -6.55
N TYR A 194 -7.53 2.78 -6.36
CA TYR A 194 -7.41 4.23 -6.44
C TYR A 194 -7.80 4.74 -7.84
N ALA A 195 -7.32 4.08 -8.90
CA ALA A 195 -7.65 4.43 -10.27
C ALA A 195 -9.16 4.31 -10.57
N MET A 196 -9.81 3.26 -10.10
CA MET A 196 -11.26 3.09 -10.20
C MET A 196 -12.02 4.22 -9.47
N GLY A 197 -11.62 4.53 -8.23
CA GLY A 197 -12.21 5.59 -7.44
C GLY A 197 -12.09 6.95 -8.11
N MET A 198 -10.91 7.27 -8.65
CA MET A 198 -10.67 8.50 -9.39
C MET A 198 -11.50 8.57 -10.67
N SER A 199 -11.54 7.49 -11.45
CA SER A 199 -12.36 7.42 -12.67
C SER A 199 -13.83 7.70 -12.39
N GLN A 200 -14.38 7.10 -11.33
CA GLN A 200 -15.79 7.34 -10.96
C GLN A 200 -16.03 8.76 -10.47
N ALA A 201 -15.12 9.31 -9.65
CA ALA A 201 -15.26 10.68 -9.15
C ALA A 201 -15.22 11.73 -10.27
N PHE A 202 -14.39 11.53 -11.29
CA PHE A 202 -14.27 12.47 -12.42
C PHE A 202 -15.36 12.31 -13.47
N PHE A 203 -15.71 11.06 -13.83
CA PHE A 203 -16.60 10.80 -14.98
C PHE A 203 -18.05 10.53 -14.59
N LYS A 204 -18.31 10.19 -13.32
CA LYS A 204 -19.63 9.87 -12.80
C LYS A 204 -19.86 10.43 -11.41
N PRO A 205 -19.75 11.76 -11.22
CA PRO A 205 -19.80 12.36 -9.88
C PRO A 205 -21.10 12.09 -9.11
N ASN A 206 -22.17 11.69 -9.80
CA ASN A 206 -23.48 11.37 -9.21
C ASN A 206 -23.80 9.87 -9.20
N GLU A 207 -22.93 9.05 -9.75
CA GLU A 207 -23.05 7.57 -9.74
C GLU A 207 -22.04 6.98 -8.75
N LEU A 208 -22.25 7.20 -7.45
CA LEU A 208 -21.54 6.36 -6.49
C LEU A 208 -21.93 4.92 -6.74
N PRO A 209 -20.98 3.96 -6.72
CA PRO A 209 -21.32 2.55 -6.77
C PRO A 209 -22.10 2.21 -5.52
N VAL A 210 -23.39 2.44 -5.55
CA VAL A 210 -24.30 1.93 -4.54
C VAL A 210 -24.35 0.44 -4.80
N LEU A 211 -23.77 -0.35 -3.91
CA LEU A 211 -24.05 -1.76 -3.84
C LEU A 211 -25.57 -1.88 -3.75
N LYS A 212 -26.21 -2.25 -4.85
CA LYS A 212 -27.62 -2.61 -4.81
C LYS A 212 -27.71 -3.84 -3.91
N GLN A 213 -28.29 -3.68 -2.73
CA GLN A 213 -28.65 -4.77 -1.85
C GLN A 213 -29.68 -5.66 -2.52
#